data_ca7b2d8826f5027d46be5f1eb9a34b69
#
_entry.id   ca7b2d8826f5027d46be5f1eb9a34b69
#
_cell.length_a   1.000
_cell.length_b   1.000
_cell.length_c   1.000
_cell.angle_alpha   90.00
_cell.angle_beta   90.00
_cell.angle_gamma   90.00
#
_symmetry.space_group_name_H-M   'P 1'
#
loop_
_entity.id
_entity.type
_entity.pdbx_description
1 polymer ?
#
loop_
_entity_poly.entity_id
_entity_poly.type
_entity_poly.pdbx_seq_one_letter_code
_entity_poly.pdbx_strand_id
1 'polypeptide(L)'
;LGALYVAPANALTDTNLDGANEANTTAGTSSQLKTQAIKDDTSADAMPDNPNAALPNQVSPDIPDDATVVSEDHAVTENGELKEITTGETVTDPEIVGTQDSQPDPLAKTDGESFIPVQADEVKQKVAANGGDVNVGAADAQSDSAGQSDSADTSGSDEAIDSATATNGTAKATTKGSVKLAALQNNQWGAHWGTYNGTPAFFSAKNELFVQQAKGVIDVSSWQHTIDWQAVKNAGVEGAIIRLSYGWGNGFDAQALRNINECKRLGIPFGIYIYSYAYDANTGAAEGSDVVSLLRKAGVNPGDLSYPVYYDLEKWTWTGHTPPTNPSTYDSIVNAWYGKLKSAGYNNLSVYSYTSYLDSELNSSNIHAKTRWVAQYGATMGYTAFPTNDRGWQYTSSGSVNGINGTVDLNAF
;
A
#
# COMPACT_ATOMS: atom_id res chain seq x y z
N LEU A 1 36.30 21.78 9.17
CA LEU A 1 35.64 22.35 7.97
C LEU A 1 34.90 21.21 7.29
N GLY A 2 33.67 20.92 7.77
CA GLY A 2 32.78 19.96 7.17
C GLY A 2 31.95 20.68 6.11
N ALA A 3 32.09 20.29 4.87
CA ALA A 3 31.23 20.76 3.81
C ALA A 3 29.82 20.19 4.03
N LEU A 4 28.88 21.04 4.32
CA LEU A 4 27.44 20.76 4.24
C LEU A 4 27.12 20.51 2.76
N TYR A 5 26.93 19.25 2.40
CA TYR A 5 26.36 18.90 1.10
C TYR A 5 24.86 19.23 1.14
N VAL A 6 24.52 20.42 0.70
CA VAL A 6 23.14 20.77 0.41
C VAL A 6 22.86 20.21 -0.99
N ALA A 7 22.19 19.08 -1.06
CA ALA A 7 21.62 18.61 -2.31
C ALA A 7 20.62 19.68 -2.79
N PRO A 8 20.69 20.13 -4.06
CA PRO A 8 19.73 21.08 -4.57
C PRO A 8 18.35 20.45 -4.52
N ALA A 9 17.46 21.02 -3.75
CA ALA A 9 16.06 20.67 -3.74
C ALA A 9 15.45 21.15 -5.07
N ASN A 10 15.55 20.33 -6.10
CA ASN A 10 14.73 20.51 -7.29
C ASN A 10 13.33 20.02 -6.95
N ALA A 11 12.52 20.87 -6.39
CA ALA A 11 11.10 20.62 -6.27
C ALA A 11 10.54 20.37 -7.67
N LEU A 12 9.97 19.19 -7.91
CA LEU A 12 9.14 18.99 -9.07
C LEU A 12 7.87 19.79 -8.85
N THR A 13 7.67 20.77 -9.70
CA THR A 13 6.40 21.51 -9.79
C THR A 13 5.52 20.82 -10.83
N ASP A 14 4.21 21.06 -10.79
CA ASP A 14 3.28 20.52 -11.79
C ASP A 14 3.71 20.85 -13.23
N THR A 15 4.36 21.97 -13.42
CA THR A 15 4.96 22.36 -14.72
C THR A 15 6.10 21.46 -15.16
N ASN A 16 6.83 20.83 -14.23
CA ASN A 16 7.88 19.87 -14.58
C ASN A 16 7.29 18.50 -14.96
N LEU A 17 6.09 18.18 -14.51
CA LEU A 17 5.39 16.96 -14.89
C LEU A 17 4.91 17.04 -16.35
N ASP A 18 4.37 18.17 -16.75
CA ASP A 18 3.89 18.38 -18.13
C ASP A 18 5.05 18.38 -19.15
N GLY A 19 6.18 19.00 -18.81
CA GLY A 19 7.38 18.99 -19.65
C GLY A 19 8.06 17.63 -19.80
N ALA A 20 7.82 16.72 -18.84
CA ALA A 20 8.40 15.39 -18.87
C ALA A 20 7.75 14.47 -19.91
N ASN A 21 6.49 14.71 -20.25
CA ASN A 21 5.78 13.94 -21.26
C ASN A 21 6.34 14.13 -22.66
N GLU A 22 6.77 15.34 -23.00
CA GLU A 22 7.36 15.64 -24.32
C GLU A 22 8.76 15.02 -24.48
N ALA A 23 9.56 14.95 -23.41
CA ALA A 23 10.91 14.38 -23.46
C ALA A 23 10.91 12.86 -23.61
N ASN A 24 9.88 12.18 -23.12
CA ASN A 24 9.80 10.73 -23.15
C ASN A 24 9.38 10.17 -24.52
N THR A 25 8.74 10.99 -25.35
CA THR A 25 8.32 10.58 -26.71
C THR A 25 9.46 10.52 -27.70
N THR A 26 10.60 11.14 -27.39
CA THR A 26 11.77 11.20 -28.30
C THR A 26 12.86 10.19 -27.96
N ALA A 27 12.81 9.50 -26.84
CA ALA A 27 13.91 8.65 -26.37
C ALA A 27 13.86 7.21 -26.91
N GLY A 28 13.29 6.91 -28.04
CA GLY A 28 13.49 5.70 -28.84
C GLY A 28 13.64 4.32 -28.18
N THR A 29 13.41 4.23 -26.87
CA THR A 29 13.54 3.02 -26.04
C THR A 29 12.19 2.39 -25.70
N SER A 30 11.13 2.86 -26.34
CA SER A 30 9.76 2.49 -26.06
C SER A 30 9.37 1.04 -26.40
N SER A 31 10.23 0.29 -27.07
CA SER A 31 9.88 -1.06 -27.49
C SER A 31 9.87 -2.11 -26.37
N GLN A 32 10.43 -1.81 -25.20
CA GLN A 32 10.44 -2.73 -24.05
C GLN A 32 9.47 -2.33 -22.93
N LEU A 33 9.00 -1.10 -22.94
CA LEU A 33 8.00 -0.61 -22.00
C LEU A 33 6.64 -0.63 -22.69
N LYS A 34 6.11 -1.82 -22.90
CA LYS A 34 4.69 -1.91 -23.24
C LYS A 34 3.93 -1.41 -22.02
N THR A 35 3.39 -0.20 -22.11
CA THR A 35 2.32 0.22 -21.25
C THR A 35 1.28 -0.88 -21.25
N GLN A 36 0.97 -1.43 -20.10
CA GLN A 36 -0.23 -2.27 -19.99
C GLN A 36 -1.41 -1.43 -20.47
N ALA A 37 -2.28 -2.03 -21.24
CA ALA A 37 -3.52 -1.35 -21.62
C ALA A 37 -4.19 -0.87 -20.32
N ILE A 38 -4.54 0.42 -20.27
CA ILE A 38 -5.31 0.98 -19.18
C ILE A 38 -6.59 0.16 -19.10
N LYS A 39 -6.73 -0.58 -18.00
CA LYS A 39 -8.02 -1.16 -17.68
C LYS A 39 -8.89 -0.01 -17.23
N ASP A 40 -10.04 0.09 -17.79
CA ASP A 40 -11.04 1.05 -17.37
C ASP A 40 -11.27 0.91 -15.85
N ASP A 41 -11.27 2.01 -15.12
CA ASP A 41 -11.64 2.04 -13.68
C ASP A 41 -13.07 1.51 -13.45
N THR A 42 -13.80 1.28 -14.54
CA THR A 42 -15.10 0.64 -14.59
C THR A 42 -15.03 -0.87 -14.75
N SER A 43 -13.90 -1.53 -14.48
CA SER A 43 -13.86 -3.00 -14.42
C SER A 43 -15.03 -3.46 -13.55
N ALA A 44 -15.90 -4.29 -14.14
CA ALA A 44 -17.12 -4.73 -13.48
C ALA A 44 -16.89 -5.41 -12.13
N ASP A 45 -15.72 -6.00 -11.96
CA ASP A 45 -15.38 -6.83 -10.82
C ASP A 45 -14.53 -6.10 -9.76
N ALA A 46 -14.22 -4.80 -9.95
CA ALA A 46 -13.35 -4.07 -9.04
C ALA A 46 -14.11 -3.05 -8.18
N MET A 47 -13.64 -2.85 -6.96
CA MET A 47 -14.16 -1.82 -6.05
C MET A 47 -13.82 -0.43 -6.55
N PRO A 48 -14.74 0.56 -6.43
CA PRO A 48 -14.45 1.97 -6.69
C PRO A 48 -13.25 2.42 -5.84
N ASP A 49 -12.40 3.29 -6.42
CA ASP A 49 -11.19 3.84 -5.77
C ASP A 49 -10.17 2.81 -5.22
N ASN A 50 -10.50 1.52 -5.30
CA ASN A 50 -9.57 0.43 -5.01
C ASN A 50 -9.71 -0.66 -6.09
N PRO A 51 -9.22 -0.41 -7.30
CA PRO A 51 -9.43 -1.29 -8.45
C PRO A 51 -8.76 -2.66 -8.34
N ASN A 52 -7.87 -2.88 -7.37
CA ASN A 52 -7.26 -4.20 -7.13
C ASN A 52 -8.14 -5.12 -6.28
N ALA A 53 -9.09 -4.57 -5.56
CA ALA A 53 -9.97 -5.33 -4.69
C ALA A 53 -11.21 -5.88 -5.45
N ALA A 54 -11.54 -7.14 -5.20
CA ALA A 54 -12.73 -7.74 -5.78
C ALA A 54 -14.03 -7.20 -5.15
N LEU A 55 -15.08 -7.11 -5.94
CA LEU A 55 -16.41 -6.78 -5.43
C LEU A 55 -17.08 -8.03 -4.86
N PRO A 56 -17.79 -7.92 -3.72
CA PRO A 56 -18.62 -9.00 -3.22
C PRO A 56 -19.81 -9.26 -4.17
N ASN A 57 -20.34 -10.47 -4.16
CA ASN A 57 -21.54 -10.80 -4.94
C ASN A 57 -22.82 -10.22 -4.35
N GLN A 58 -22.79 -9.90 -3.07
CA GLN A 58 -23.91 -9.30 -2.35
C GLN A 58 -23.43 -8.39 -1.24
N VAL A 59 -24.22 -7.39 -0.93
CA VAL A 59 -24.02 -6.50 0.22
C VAL A 59 -25.30 -6.52 1.05
N SER A 60 -25.16 -6.83 2.35
CA SER A 60 -26.31 -6.84 3.26
C SER A 60 -26.96 -5.44 3.35
N PRO A 61 -28.29 -5.34 3.39
CA PRO A 61 -28.97 -4.08 3.65
C PRO A 61 -28.66 -3.50 5.05
N ASP A 62 -28.13 -4.32 5.97
CA ASP A 62 -27.71 -3.88 7.30
C ASP A 62 -26.35 -3.16 7.28
N ILE A 63 -25.69 -3.06 6.12
CA ILE A 63 -24.54 -2.18 5.92
C ILE A 63 -25.07 -0.79 5.55
N PRO A 64 -24.90 0.24 6.41
CA PRO A 64 -25.32 1.60 6.09
C PRO A 64 -24.60 2.16 4.85
N ASP A 65 -25.26 3.05 4.12
CA ASP A 65 -24.67 3.69 2.93
C ASP A 65 -23.46 4.58 3.28
N ASP A 66 -23.47 5.15 4.47
CA ASP A 66 -22.37 5.96 5.03
C ASP A 66 -21.25 5.14 5.70
N ALA A 67 -21.37 3.81 5.71
CA ALA A 67 -20.29 2.96 6.16
C ALA A 67 -19.10 3.03 5.19
N THR A 68 -17.94 2.69 5.71
CA THR A 68 -16.70 2.61 4.93
C THR A 68 -16.27 1.16 4.77
N VAL A 69 -16.15 0.69 3.55
CA VAL A 69 -15.59 -0.64 3.24
C VAL A 69 -14.08 -0.58 3.49
N VAL A 70 -13.57 -1.43 4.36
CA VAL A 70 -12.18 -1.43 4.83
C VAL A 70 -11.42 -2.71 4.49
N SER A 71 -12.09 -3.68 3.91
CA SER A 71 -11.53 -4.88 3.28
C SER A 71 -12.52 -5.43 2.27
N GLU A 72 -12.18 -6.48 1.56
CA GLU A 72 -13.13 -7.16 0.66
C GLU A 72 -14.36 -7.72 1.40
N ASP A 73 -14.18 -8.07 2.67
CA ASP A 73 -15.20 -8.73 3.49
C ASP A 73 -15.85 -7.83 4.55
N HIS A 74 -15.28 -6.66 4.84
CA HIS A 74 -15.68 -5.88 5.99
C HIS A 74 -15.95 -4.41 5.69
N ALA A 75 -16.95 -3.87 6.35
CA ALA A 75 -17.25 -2.44 6.38
C ALA A 75 -17.33 -1.93 7.84
N VAL A 76 -16.88 -0.71 8.07
CA VAL A 76 -16.98 -0.04 9.36
C VAL A 76 -18.07 1.01 9.32
N THR A 77 -18.97 0.99 10.30
CA THR A 77 -20.02 2.00 10.47
C THR A 77 -19.46 3.30 11.05
N GLU A 78 -20.22 4.39 11.00
CA GLU A 78 -19.82 5.66 11.65
C GLU A 78 -19.56 5.50 13.17
N ASN A 79 -20.24 4.56 13.81
CA ASN A 79 -20.05 4.26 15.23
C ASN A 79 -18.81 3.39 15.51
N GLY A 80 -18.05 3.01 14.49
CA GLY A 80 -16.84 2.21 14.64
C GLY A 80 -17.07 0.70 14.74
N GLU A 81 -18.30 0.22 14.50
CA GLU A 81 -18.56 -1.23 14.43
C GLU A 81 -18.08 -1.81 13.10
N LEU A 82 -17.27 -2.86 13.17
CA LEU A 82 -16.88 -3.63 12.01
C LEU A 82 -17.97 -4.67 11.70
N LYS A 83 -18.45 -4.67 10.47
CA LYS A 83 -19.49 -5.60 10.00
C LYS A 83 -18.99 -6.42 8.81
N GLU A 84 -19.41 -7.66 8.75
CA GLU A 84 -19.25 -8.49 7.56
C GLU A 84 -20.16 -7.98 6.44
N ILE A 85 -19.63 -7.72 5.25
CA ILE A 85 -20.34 -7.08 4.15
C ILE A 85 -21.54 -7.92 3.69
N THR A 86 -21.36 -9.23 3.59
CA THR A 86 -22.37 -10.13 3.01
C THR A 86 -23.53 -10.43 3.96
N THR A 87 -23.28 -10.50 5.24
CA THR A 87 -24.27 -10.86 6.26
C THR A 87 -24.81 -9.67 7.05
N GLY A 88 -24.03 -8.59 7.14
CA GLY A 88 -24.33 -7.44 8.01
C GLY A 88 -24.08 -7.71 9.51
N GLU A 89 -23.57 -8.90 9.85
CA GLU A 89 -23.26 -9.25 11.24
C GLU A 89 -22.08 -8.44 11.77
N THR A 90 -22.14 -8.08 13.05
CA THR A 90 -21.03 -7.39 13.72
C THR A 90 -19.90 -8.37 14.01
N VAL A 91 -18.69 -8.06 13.57
CA VAL A 91 -17.49 -8.82 13.83
C VAL A 91 -17.06 -8.61 15.29
N THR A 92 -16.91 -9.69 16.04
CA THR A 92 -16.54 -9.67 17.48
C THR A 92 -15.25 -10.38 17.79
N ASP A 93 -14.56 -10.95 16.81
CA ASP A 93 -13.29 -11.64 17.00
C ASP A 93 -12.22 -10.66 17.48
N PRO A 94 -11.67 -10.85 18.69
CA PRO A 94 -10.64 -9.95 19.24
C PRO A 94 -9.36 -9.90 18.42
N GLU A 95 -9.05 -10.91 17.61
CA GLU A 95 -7.89 -10.87 16.72
C GLU A 95 -8.09 -9.88 15.57
N ILE A 96 -9.36 -9.63 15.17
CA ILE A 96 -9.72 -8.72 14.09
C ILE A 96 -10.06 -7.31 14.62
N VAL A 97 -10.83 -7.22 15.71
CA VAL A 97 -11.34 -5.93 16.21
C VAL A 97 -10.68 -5.47 17.50
N GLY A 98 -9.77 -6.24 18.06
CA GLY A 98 -9.14 -5.96 19.34
C GLY A 98 -10.10 -6.07 20.52
N THR A 99 -9.66 -5.58 21.67
CA THR A 99 -10.47 -5.39 22.86
C THR A 99 -10.41 -3.92 23.27
N GLN A 100 -11.20 -3.50 24.24
CA GLN A 100 -11.17 -2.10 24.70
C GLN A 100 -9.76 -1.62 25.11
N ASP A 101 -8.92 -2.52 25.60
CA ASP A 101 -7.60 -2.21 26.14
C ASP A 101 -6.44 -2.67 25.22
N SER A 102 -6.74 -3.33 24.09
CA SER A 102 -5.71 -3.89 23.20
C SER A 102 -6.07 -3.67 21.74
N GLN A 103 -5.20 -2.97 21.03
CA GLN A 103 -5.35 -2.75 19.59
C GLN A 103 -5.12 -4.06 18.82
N PRO A 104 -5.90 -4.32 17.76
CA PRO A 104 -5.66 -5.44 16.85
C PRO A 104 -4.50 -5.14 15.90
N ASP A 105 -3.91 -6.17 15.31
CA ASP A 105 -3.08 -5.94 14.12
C ASP A 105 -3.95 -5.32 13.01
N PRO A 106 -3.59 -4.16 12.45
CA PRO A 106 -4.44 -3.46 11.48
C PRO A 106 -4.69 -4.25 10.20
N LEU A 107 -3.83 -5.19 9.86
CA LEU A 107 -3.95 -6.04 8.68
C LEU A 107 -4.72 -7.36 8.94
N ALA A 108 -5.16 -7.62 10.17
CA ALA A 108 -5.94 -8.83 10.47
C ALA A 108 -7.28 -8.88 9.72
N LYS A 109 -7.94 -7.72 9.56
CA LYS A 109 -9.21 -7.62 8.83
C LYS A 109 -9.08 -7.76 7.30
N THR A 110 -7.87 -7.75 6.78
CA THR A 110 -7.56 -7.84 5.34
C THR A 110 -6.72 -9.07 4.99
N ASP A 111 -6.52 -9.95 5.95
CA ASP A 111 -5.64 -11.12 5.81
C ASP A 111 -4.23 -10.76 5.31
N GLY A 112 -3.74 -9.61 5.78
CA GLY A 112 -2.39 -9.12 5.51
C GLY A 112 -2.23 -8.24 4.27
N GLU A 113 -3.28 -8.00 3.50
CA GLU A 113 -3.23 -7.15 2.32
C GLU A 113 -3.49 -5.69 2.67
N SER A 114 -2.76 -4.77 2.05
CA SER A 114 -3.08 -3.34 2.11
C SER A 114 -4.33 -3.04 1.31
N PHE A 115 -5.26 -2.31 1.91
CA PHE A 115 -6.57 -2.01 1.35
C PHE A 115 -6.86 -0.51 1.46
N ILE A 116 -7.25 0.12 0.36
CA ILE A 116 -7.69 1.51 0.36
C ILE A 116 -9.20 1.54 0.60
N PRO A 117 -9.67 2.11 1.73
CA PRO A 117 -11.09 2.16 2.04
C PRO A 117 -11.92 2.91 1.01
N VAL A 118 -13.14 2.45 0.78
CA VAL A 118 -14.12 3.05 -0.13
C VAL A 118 -15.49 3.20 0.55
N GLN A 119 -16.33 4.09 0.06
CA GLN A 119 -17.67 4.29 0.62
C GLN A 119 -18.60 3.11 0.28
N ALA A 120 -19.41 2.69 1.23
CA ALA A 120 -20.30 1.53 1.05
C ALA A 120 -21.38 1.79 0.00
N ASP A 121 -21.88 3.01 -0.14
CA ASP A 121 -22.86 3.37 -1.16
C ASP A 121 -22.31 3.19 -2.58
N GLU A 122 -21.04 3.55 -2.82
CA GLU A 122 -20.36 3.33 -4.10
C GLU A 122 -20.21 1.85 -4.41
N VAL A 123 -19.83 1.04 -3.41
CA VAL A 123 -19.73 -0.42 -3.56
C VAL A 123 -21.08 -1.03 -3.88
N LYS A 124 -22.13 -0.65 -3.15
CA LYS A 124 -23.52 -1.13 -3.39
C LYS A 124 -24.00 -0.79 -4.80
N GLN A 125 -23.77 0.45 -5.26
CA GLN A 125 -24.16 0.87 -6.62
C GLN A 125 -23.46 0.00 -7.67
N LYS A 126 -22.20 -0.27 -7.51
CA LYS A 126 -21.42 -1.07 -8.47
C LYS A 126 -21.81 -2.54 -8.43
N VAL A 127 -22.01 -3.12 -7.24
CA VAL A 127 -22.51 -4.49 -7.08
C VAL A 127 -23.87 -4.65 -7.74
N ALA A 128 -24.80 -3.73 -7.50
CA ALA A 128 -26.11 -3.75 -8.15
C ALA A 128 -26.05 -3.62 -9.68
N ALA A 129 -25.17 -2.74 -10.18
CA ALA A 129 -24.95 -2.56 -11.62
C ALA A 129 -24.40 -3.82 -12.30
N ASN A 130 -23.66 -4.63 -11.55
CA ASN A 130 -23.10 -5.92 -12.00
C ASN A 130 -24.09 -7.09 -11.82
N GLY A 131 -25.31 -6.84 -11.37
CA GLY A 131 -26.34 -7.87 -11.15
C GLY A 131 -26.18 -8.62 -9.82
N GLY A 132 -25.37 -8.10 -8.90
CA GLY A 132 -25.27 -8.59 -7.54
C GLY A 132 -26.46 -8.15 -6.68
N ASP A 133 -26.61 -8.78 -5.52
CA ASP A 133 -27.73 -8.51 -4.62
C ASP A 133 -27.31 -7.54 -3.50
N VAL A 134 -28.05 -6.43 -3.38
CA VAL A 134 -27.84 -5.41 -2.35
C VAL A 134 -29.02 -5.33 -1.37
N ASN A 135 -30.00 -6.26 -1.47
CA ASN A 135 -31.25 -6.25 -0.72
C ASN A 135 -31.53 -7.53 0.09
N VAL A 136 -30.59 -8.47 0.16
CA VAL A 136 -30.78 -9.70 0.95
C VAL A 136 -30.75 -9.37 2.44
N GLY A 137 -31.92 -9.22 3.02
CA GLY A 137 -32.04 -9.08 4.47
C GLY A 137 -31.82 -10.42 5.17
N ALA A 138 -31.35 -10.36 6.40
CA ALA A 138 -31.12 -11.49 7.30
C ALA A 138 -32.38 -12.34 7.63
N ALA A 139 -33.46 -12.18 6.90
CA ALA A 139 -34.76 -12.83 7.12
C ALA A 139 -34.93 -14.17 6.40
N ASP A 140 -34.04 -14.56 5.49
CA ASP A 140 -34.20 -15.80 4.69
C ASP A 140 -33.30 -16.96 5.11
N ALA A 141 -32.78 -16.95 6.33
CA ALA A 141 -32.07 -18.09 6.90
C ALA A 141 -32.97 -19.19 7.47
N GLN A 142 -34.27 -19.24 7.07
CA GLN A 142 -35.18 -20.31 7.47
C GLN A 142 -36.14 -20.70 6.35
N SER A 143 -35.82 -21.74 5.65
CA SER A 143 -36.58 -22.80 4.97
C SER A 143 -35.88 -23.14 3.63
N ASP A 144 -35.68 -24.31 3.21
CA ASP A 144 -36.03 -25.66 3.57
C ASP A 144 -35.15 -26.61 2.76
N SER A 145 -34.77 -27.64 3.42
CA SER A 145 -34.33 -28.87 2.81
C SER A 145 -35.43 -29.47 1.91
N ALA A 146 -35.07 -29.87 0.75
CA ALA A 146 -35.43 -31.13 0.11
C ALA A 146 -35.53 -31.03 -1.42
N GLY A 147 -34.80 -31.86 -2.07
CA GLY A 147 -34.99 -32.09 -3.51
C GLY A 147 -33.77 -32.75 -4.14
N GLN A 148 -33.59 -34.03 -3.81
CA GLN A 148 -32.72 -34.96 -4.51
C GLN A 148 -33.11 -35.13 -5.98
N SER A 149 -32.12 -35.26 -6.86
CA SER A 149 -31.91 -36.36 -7.78
C SER A 149 -30.86 -35.99 -8.79
N ASP A 150 -29.77 -36.69 -8.73
CA ASP A 150 -29.38 -37.86 -9.55
C ASP A 150 -29.01 -37.55 -10.99
N SER A 151 -27.80 -37.84 -11.19
CA SER A 151 -27.14 -38.79 -12.09
C SER A 151 -26.38 -38.21 -13.26
N ALA A 152 -25.15 -38.64 -13.18
CA ALA A 152 -24.35 -39.48 -14.08
C ALA A 152 -23.61 -38.71 -15.20
N ASP A 153 -22.28 -38.69 -15.04
CA ASP A 153 -21.31 -39.62 -15.62
C ASP A 153 -21.06 -39.43 -17.13
N THR A 154 -19.88 -39.11 -17.48
CA THR A 154 -18.91 -39.84 -18.31
C THR A 154 -17.73 -38.96 -18.71
N SER A 155 -16.58 -39.26 -18.19
CA SER A 155 -15.37 -39.80 -18.77
C SER A 155 -14.84 -39.25 -20.09
N GLY A 156 -13.54 -39.00 -20.05
CA GLY A 156 -12.65 -39.30 -21.17
C GLY A 156 -11.70 -38.21 -21.55
N SER A 157 -10.57 -38.35 -21.06
CA SER A 157 -9.26 -38.74 -21.62
C SER A 157 -8.47 -37.64 -22.32
N ASP A 158 -7.31 -37.45 -21.72
CA ASP A 158 -5.94 -37.44 -22.26
C ASP A 158 -5.69 -36.90 -23.67
N GLU A 159 -4.77 -35.97 -23.78
CA GLU A 159 -3.42 -36.29 -24.25
C GLU A 159 -2.51 -35.04 -24.17
N ALA A 160 -1.28 -35.37 -23.80
CA ALA A 160 -0.10 -34.51 -23.77
C ALA A 160 0.56 -34.43 -25.15
N ILE A 161 1.68 -33.72 -25.16
CA ILE A 161 2.77 -33.61 -26.15
C ILE A 161 2.72 -32.27 -26.92
N ASP A 162 3.79 -31.50 -27.12
CA ASP A 162 5.22 -31.81 -27.12
C ASP A 162 6.04 -30.47 -27.13
N SER A 163 7.27 -30.61 -26.72
CA SER A 163 8.38 -29.67 -26.80
C SER A 163 8.67 -29.14 -28.21
N ALA A 164 9.12 -27.92 -28.29
CA ALA A 164 10.06 -27.54 -29.36
C ALA A 164 11.01 -26.41 -28.91
N THR A 165 12.15 -26.82 -28.56
CA THR A 165 13.52 -26.47 -28.96
C THR A 165 13.83 -25.00 -29.30
N ALA A 166 14.77 -24.48 -28.51
CA ALA A 166 15.55 -23.28 -28.76
C ALA A 166 16.41 -23.36 -30.00
N THR A 167 16.49 -22.28 -30.75
CA THR A 167 17.64 -22.01 -31.62
C THR A 167 18.29 -20.70 -31.29
N ASN A 168 19.57 -20.79 -30.96
CA ASN A 168 20.54 -19.72 -30.79
C ASN A 168 20.68 -18.87 -32.05
N GLY A 169 20.59 -17.56 -31.86
CA GLY A 169 21.06 -16.58 -32.82
C GLY A 169 21.87 -15.51 -32.10
N THR A 170 23.18 -15.66 -32.11
CA THR A 170 24.16 -14.68 -31.63
C THR A 170 24.15 -13.45 -32.53
N ALA A 171 23.66 -12.34 -32.03
CA ALA A 171 23.93 -11.02 -32.62
C ALA A 171 24.66 -10.18 -31.54
N LYS A 172 25.92 -9.87 -31.90
CA LYS A 172 26.82 -9.00 -31.15
C LYS A 172 26.31 -7.56 -31.22
N ALA A 173 25.65 -7.09 -30.19
CA ALA A 173 25.23 -5.71 -30.06
C ALA A 173 26.26 -4.90 -29.28
N THR A 174 26.72 -3.83 -29.90
CA THR A 174 27.57 -2.79 -29.32
C THR A 174 26.83 -2.08 -28.18
N THR A 175 27.36 -2.17 -27.00
CA THR A 175 26.86 -1.58 -25.76
C THR A 175 26.89 -0.06 -25.80
N LYS A 176 25.77 0.56 -26.10
CA LYS A 176 25.38 1.84 -25.49
C LYS A 176 24.76 1.46 -24.15
N GLY A 177 25.29 1.98 -23.04
CA GLY A 177 24.86 1.62 -21.71
C GLY A 177 23.34 1.66 -21.56
N SER A 178 22.73 0.50 -21.43
CA SER A 178 21.29 0.39 -21.18
C SER A 178 21.04 0.82 -19.73
N VAL A 179 20.16 1.78 -19.53
CA VAL A 179 19.68 2.14 -18.19
C VAL A 179 18.95 0.91 -17.65
N LYS A 180 19.45 0.39 -16.52
CA LYS A 180 18.79 -0.72 -15.82
C LYS A 180 17.54 -0.18 -15.15
N LEU A 181 16.37 -0.58 -15.65
CA LEU A 181 15.10 -0.29 -15.00
C LEU A 181 14.96 -1.05 -13.68
N ALA A 182 14.10 -0.55 -12.80
CA ALA A 182 13.70 -1.30 -11.64
C ALA A 182 13.08 -2.64 -12.06
N ALA A 183 13.38 -3.68 -11.28
CA ALA A 183 12.92 -5.04 -11.61
C ALA A 183 11.49 -5.31 -11.12
N LEU A 184 10.82 -4.32 -10.51
CA LEU A 184 9.47 -4.44 -10.03
C LEU A 184 8.44 -4.35 -11.18
N GLN A 185 7.31 -5.00 -10.97
CA GLN A 185 6.19 -5.01 -11.89
C GLN A 185 5.57 -3.60 -12.01
N ASN A 186 4.93 -3.33 -13.14
CA ASN A 186 3.99 -2.24 -13.30
C ASN A 186 2.68 -2.59 -12.56
N ASN A 187 1.82 -1.60 -12.32
CA ASN A 187 0.49 -1.97 -11.86
C ASN A 187 -0.40 -2.40 -13.04
N GLN A 188 -1.51 -3.05 -12.71
CA GLN A 188 -2.45 -3.54 -13.73
C GLN A 188 -3.26 -2.44 -14.42
N TRP A 189 -3.18 -1.19 -13.94
CA TRP A 189 -3.96 -0.05 -14.39
C TRP A 189 -3.17 0.90 -15.30
N GLY A 190 -1.95 0.52 -15.65
CA GLY A 190 -1.12 1.22 -16.62
C GLY A 190 -0.07 2.16 -16.03
N ALA A 191 -0.02 2.39 -14.73
CA ALA A 191 1.13 3.04 -14.11
C ALA A 191 2.36 2.16 -14.26
N HIS A 192 3.50 2.74 -14.64
CA HIS A 192 4.61 1.93 -15.16
C HIS A 192 5.98 2.53 -14.93
N TRP A 193 6.97 1.66 -14.93
CA TRP A 193 8.39 2.01 -14.94
C TRP A 193 8.83 2.44 -16.33
N GLY A 194 9.72 3.42 -16.37
CA GLY A 194 10.32 3.93 -17.59
C GLY A 194 11.63 4.63 -17.32
N THR A 195 12.03 5.50 -18.23
CA THR A 195 13.22 6.33 -18.10
C THR A 195 12.89 7.80 -18.32
N TYR A 196 13.55 8.65 -17.55
CA TYR A 196 13.53 10.09 -17.70
C TYR A 196 14.96 10.64 -17.56
N ASN A 197 15.40 11.45 -18.53
CA ASN A 197 16.77 11.98 -18.56
C ASN A 197 17.86 10.91 -18.35
N GLY A 198 17.67 9.72 -18.91
CA GLY A 198 18.64 8.63 -18.85
C GLY A 198 18.68 7.88 -17.51
N THR A 199 17.75 8.12 -16.60
CA THR A 199 17.62 7.43 -15.32
C THR A 199 16.27 6.72 -15.18
N PRO A 200 16.15 5.68 -14.33
CA PRO A 200 14.85 5.08 -14.06
C PRO A 200 13.85 6.11 -13.53
N ALA A 201 12.60 5.98 -13.93
CA ALA A 201 11.51 6.85 -13.52
C ALA A 201 10.20 6.05 -13.43
N PHE A 202 9.22 6.58 -12.73
CA PHE A 202 7.88 5.99 -12.65
C PHE A 202 6.84 6.98 -13.16
N PHE A 203 5.88 6.48 -13.94
CA PHE A 203 4.90 7.26 -14.66
C PHE A 203 3.48 6.79 -14.36
N SER A 204 2.53 7.73 -14.44
CA SER A 204 1.11 7.38 -14.53
C SER A 204 0.80 6.64 -15.83
N ALA A 205 -0.39 6.05 -15.93
CA ALA A 205 -0.88 5.46 -17.17
C ALA A 205 -0.98 6.45 -18.34
N LYS A 206 -1.05 7.75 -18.03
CA LYS A 206 -1.06 8.85 -19.01
C LYS A 206 0.35 9.33 -19.39
N ASN A 207 1.40 8.62 -18.96
CA ASN A 207 2.81 9.00 -19.11
C ASN A 207 3.20 10.30 -18.39
N GLU A 208 2.48 10.69 -17.37
CA GLU A 208 2.87 11.79 -16.50
C GLU A 208 3.96 11.32 -15.52
N LEU A 209 5.06 12.08 -15.44
CA LEU A 209 6.16 11.72 -14.56
C LEU A 209 5.72 11.83 -13.09
N PHE A 210 5.81 10.72 -12.35
CA PHE A 210 5.62 10.76 -10.90
C PHE A 210 6.94 11.05 -10.17
N VAL A 211 7.97 10.27 -10.42
CA VAL A 211 9.28 10.43 -9.78
C VAL A 211 10.40 10.08 -10.75
N GLN A 212 11.44 10.93 -10.77
CA GLN A 212 12.67 10.68 -11.52
C GLN A 212 13.75 10.09 -10.60
N GLN A 213 14.76 9.42 -11.21
CA GLN A 213 15.77 8.66 -10.48
C GLN A 213 15.14 7.62 -9.52
N ALA A 214 14.07 7.03 -10.00
CA ALA A 214 13.20 6.20 -9.22
C ALA A 214 13.86 4.90 -8.77
N LYS A 215 13.50 4.45 -7.57
CA LYS A 215 13.90 3.20 -6.94
C LYS A 215 12.70 2.31 -6.72
N GLY A 216 12.87 1.02 -7.01
CA GLY A 216 11.87 0.00 -6.71
C GLY A 216 11.98 -0.45 -5.26
N VAL A 217 10.95 -0.16 -4.47
CA VAL A 217 10.92 -0.39 -3.02
C VAL A 217 9.71 -1.24 -2.67
N ILE A 218 9.88 -2.16 -1.73
CA ILE A 218 8.78 -2.93 -1.15
C ILE A 218 8.49 -2.45 0.27
N ASP A 219 7.26 -2.60 0.74
CA ASP A 219 6.99 -2.48 2.17
C ASP A 219 6.44 -3.79 2.72
N VAL A 220 6.85 -4.13 3.93
CA VAL A 220 6.69 -5.46 4.50
C VAL A 220 6.37 -5.42 5.99
N SER A 221 5.70 -6.47 6.46
CA SER A 221 5.41 -6.72 7.85
C SER A 221 5.54 -8.22 8.17
N SER A 222 5.06 -8.65 9.33
CA SER A 222 4.94 -10.06 9.68
C SER A 222 4.04 -10.85 8.72
N TRP A 223 3.16 -10.20 8.00
CA TRP A 223 2.25 -10.81 7.04
C TRP A 223 2.93 -11.34 5.77
N GLN A 224 4.14 -10.91 5.45
CA GLN A 224 4.98 -11.52 4.43
C GLN A 224 5.78 -12.72 4.97
N HIS A 225 5.53 -13.12 6.22
CA HIS A 225 6.16 -14.25 6.89
C HIS A 225 7.69 -14.17 6.85
N THR A 226 8.36 -15.31 6.71
CA THR A 226 9.82 -15.37 6.61
C THR A 226 10.27 -15.09 5.19
N ILE A 227 10.85 -13.93 4.98
CA ILE A 227 11.35 -13.47 3.67
C ILE A 227 12.77 -14.01 3.43
N ASP A 228 13.02 -14.53 2.23
CA ASP A 228 14.38 -14.74 1.72
C ASP A 228 14.94 -13.43 1.16
N TRP A 229 15.56 -12.65 2.02
CA TRP A 229 16.09 -11.34 1.65
C TRP A 229 17.22 -11.38 0.62
N GLN A 230 17.98 -12.51 0.55
CA GLN A 230 18.97 -12.67 -0.50
C GLN A 230 18.29 -12.81 -1.88
N ALA A 231 17.22 -13.60 -1.95
CA ALA A 231 16.43 -13.72 -3.17
C ALA A 231 15.76 -12.39 -3.55
N VAL A 232 15.22 -11.65 -2.58
CA VAL A 232 14.64 -10.31 -2.78
C VAL A 232 15.67 -9.35 -3.38
N LYS A 233 16.88 -9.31 -2.82
CA LYS A 233 17.98 -8.49 -3.35
C LYS A 233 18.35 -8.90 -4.77
N ASN A 234 18.47 -10.20 -5.02
CA ASN A 234 18.79 -10.75 -6.34
C ASN A 234 17.69 -10.48 -7.37
N ALA A 235 16.43 -10.38 -6.95
CA ALA A 235 15.32 -9.97 -7.79
C ALA A 235 15.38 -8.48 -8.20
N GLY A 236 16.29 -7.68 -7.62
CA GLY A 236 16.52 -6.31 -8.00
C GLY A 236 15.71 -5.27 -7.21
N VAL A 237 15.16 -5.65 -6.07
CA VAL A 237 14.57 -4.70 -5.10
C VAL A 237 15.66 -3.78 -4.57
N GLU A 238 15.41 -2.47 -4.59
CA GLU A 238 16.38 -1.43 -4.30
C GLU A 238 16.21 -0.80 -2.92
N GLY A 239 15.15 -1.16 -2.20
CA GLY A 239 14.88 -0.69 -0.85
C GLY A 239 13.70 -1.38 -0.21
N ALA A 240 13.56 -1.21 1.10
CA ALA A 240 12.44 -1.76 1.87
C ALA A 240 11.98 -0.78 2.94
N ILE A 241 10.67 -0.72 3.19
CA ILE A 241 10.09 -0.03 4.34
C ILE A 241 9.48 -1.10 5.23
N ILE A 242 9.95 -1.18 6.47
CA ILE A 242 9.70 -2.31 7.37
C ILE A 242 8.77 -1.86 8.49
N ARG A 243 7.65 -2.57 8.69
CA ARG A 243 6.78 -2.32 9.84
C ARG A 243 7.53 -2.63 11.13
N LEU A 244 7.66 -1.61 11.98
CA LEU A 244 8.26 -1.75 13.30
C LEU A 244 7.26 -2.26 14.32
N SER A 245 6.05 -1.68 14.30
CA SER A 245 4.98 -1.91 15.25
C SER A 245 3.67 -1.29 14.77
N TYR A 246 2.64 -1.36 15.58
CA TYR A 246 1.39 -0.61 15.44
C TYR A 246 0.90 -0.13 16.82
N GLY A 247 0.22 1.00 16.86
CA GLY A 247 -0.28 1.60 18.09
C GLY A 247 0.84 1.86 19.11
N TRP A 248 0.53 1.66 20.37
CA TRP A 248 1.48 1.74 21.48
C TRP A 248 1.32 0.52 22.40
N GLY A 249 2.40 0.12 23.04
CA GLY A 249 2.42 -0.99 24.01
C GLY A 249 2.41 -2.39 23.38
N ASN A 250 2.43 -2.52 22.05
CA ASN A 250 2.35 -3.83 21.37
C ASN A 250 3.73 -4.49 21.12
N GLY A 251 4.82 -3.75 21.31
CA GLY A 251 6.16 -4.25 21.01
C GLY A 251 6.45 -4.32 19.51
N PHE A 252 7.43 -5.14 19.14
CA PHE A 252 7.82 -5.30 17.74
C PHE A 252 6.78 -6.09 16.94
N ASP A 253 6.58 -5.69 15.68
CA ASP A 253 6.10 -6.62 14.65
C ASP A 253 6.95 -7.89 14.68
N ALA A 254 6.32 -9.06 14.55
CA ALA A 254 6.99 -10.36 14.75
C ALA A 254 8.18 -10.61 13.82
N GLN A 255 8.24 -9.95 12.66
CA GLN A 255 9.36 -10.04 11.71
C GLN A 255 10.25 -8.80 11.67
N ALA A 256 9.93 -7.75 12.43
CA ALA A 256 10.64 -6.47 12.35
C ALA A 256 12.15 -6.61 12.56
N LEU A 257 12.58 -7.25 13.64
CA LEU A 257 14.01 -7.42 13.97
C LEU A 257 14.72 -8.22 12.88
N ARG A 258 14.13 -9.32 12.42
CA ARG A 258 14.72 -10.14 11.37
C ARG A 258 14.86 -9.34 10.07
N ASN A 259 13.79 -8.64 9.64
CA ASN A 259 13.80 -7.86 8.41
C ASN A 259 14.83 -6.72 8.46
N ILE A 260 14.93 -6.00 9.58
CA ILE A 260 15.93 -4.96 9.79
C ILE A 260 17.36 -5.54 9.71
N ASN A 261 17.61 -6.63 10.44
CA ASN A 261 18.94 -7.23 10.47
C ASN A 261 19.37 -7.80 9.11
N GLU A 262 18.46 -8.39 8.37
CA GLU A 262 18.73 -8.89 7.00
C GLU A 262 19.00 -7.74 6.01
N CYS A 263 18.24 -6.66 6.07
CA CYS A 263 18.51 -5.48 5.26
C CYS A 263 19.89 -4.89 5.59
N LYS A 264 20.26 -4.78 6.87
CA LYS A 264 21.59 -4.34 7.28
C LYS A 264 22.69 -5.29 6.76
N ARG A 265 22.51 -6.59 6.95
CA ARG A 265 23.49 -7.61 6.53
C ARG A 265 23.75 -7.58 5.03
N LEU A 266 22.71 -7.37 4.24
CA LEU A 266 22.77 -7.40 2.77
C LEU A 266 23.02 -6.03 2.14
N GLY A 267 23.04 -4.96 2.95
CA GLY A 267 23.17 -3.59 2.45
C GLY A 267 21.97 -3.13 1.62
N ILE A 268 20.76 -3.61 1.95
CA ILE A 268 19.52 -3.12 1.35
C ILE A 268 19.14 -1.83 2.07
N PRO A 269 19.02 -0.70 1.35
CA PRO A 269 18.52 0.55 1.93
C PRO A 269 17.14 0.34 2.54
N PHE A 270 16.90 0.84 3.76
CA PHE A 270 15.61 0.65 4.40
C PHE A 270 15.13 1.87 5.17
N GLY A 271 13.83 1.91 5.35
CA GLY A 271 13.09 2.77 6.25
C GLY A 271 12.17 1.94 7.15
N ILE A 272 11.43 2.64 7.96
CA ILE A 272 10.59 2.06 9.00
C ILE A 272 9.18 2.66 8.87
N TYR A 273 8.14 1.90 9.18
CA TYR A 273 6.83 2.47 9.42
C TYR A 273 6.18 1.93 10.69
N ILE A 274 5.31 2.72 11.26
CA ILE A 274 4.42 2.35 12.34
C ILE A 274 2.99 2.70 11.94
N TYR A 275 2.07 1.75 12.08
CA TYR A 275 0.64 2.01 11.91
C TYR A 275 0.07 2.68 13.17
N SER A 276 -0.62 3.80 12.97
CA SER A 276 -1.16 4.60 14.07
C SER A 276 -2.55 4.16 14.49
N TYR A 277 -2.76 4.07 15.79
CA TYR A 277 -4.07 4.01 16.45
C TYR A 277 -4.35 5.25 17.29
N ALA A 278 -3.56 6.30 17.14
CA ALA A 278 -3.71 7.51 17.93
C ALA A 278 -5.04 8.22 17.67
N TYR A 279 -5.64 8.73 18.73
CA TYR A 279 -6.89 9.49 18.68
C TYR A 279 -6.76 10.89 19.31
N ASP A 280 -5.64 11.19 19.94
CA ASP A 280 -5.30 12.51 20.47
C ASP A 280 -3.77 12.72 20.54
N ALA A 281 -3.35 13.92 20.97
CA ALA A 281 -1.93 14.25 21.08
C ALA A 281 -1.20 13.34 22.09
N ASN A 282 -1.84 12.92 23.17
CA ASN A 282 -1.22 12.07 24.18
C ASN A 282 -0.92 10.67 23.64
N THR A 283 -1.87 10.09 22.88
CA THR A 283 -1.68 8.79 22.26
C THR A 283 -0.69 8.86 21.09
N GLY A 284 -0.67 9.95 20.33
CA GLY A 284 0.38 10.22 19.35
C GLY A 284 1.78 10.31 19.98
N ALA A 285 1.89 10.97 21.12
CA ALA A 285 3.14 11.01 21.89
C ALA A 285 3.53 9.63 22.45
N ALA A 286 2.57 8.82 22.88
CA ALA A 286 2.82 7.45 23.34
C ALA A 286 3.38 6.58 22.20
N GLU A 287 2.79 6.62 21.01
CA GLU A 287 3.32 5.94 19.83
C GLU A 287 4.73 6.42 19.47
N GLY A 288 4.98 7.74 19.53
CA GLY A 288 6.31 8.29 19.27
C GLY A 288 7.35 7.82 20.29
N SER A 289 7.01 7.72 21.56
CA SER A 289 7.90 7.21 22.60
C SER A 289 8.20 5.73 22.42
N ASP A 290 7.21 4.93 22.04
CA ASP A 290 7.39 3.51 21.75
C ASP A 290 8.28 3.30 20.53
N VAL A 291 8.08 4.04 19.46
CA VAL A 291 8.94 3.98 18.27
C VAL A 291 10.40 4.25 18.62
N VAL A 292 10.68 5.30 19.38
CA VAL A 292 12.05 5.61 19.83
C VAL A 292 12.63 4.45 20.64
N SER A 293 11.88 3.89 21.59
CA SER A 293 12.30 2.74 22.39
C SER A 293 12.60 1.52 21.52
N LEU A 294 11.72 1.19 20.58
CA LEU A 294 11.86 0.05 19.69
C LEU A 294 13.03 0.22 18.71
N LEU A 295 13.21 1.39 18.13
CA LEU A 295 14.37 1.69 17.25
C LEU A 295 15.70 1.49 18.00
N ARG A 296 15.80 1.98 19.25
CA ARG A 296 16.98 1.79 20.08
C ARG A 296 17.21 0.32 20.42
N LYS A 297 16.17 -0.42 20.79
CA LYS A 297 16.25 -1.87 21.05
C LYS A 297 16.65 -2.67 19.82
N ALA A 298 16.20 -2.24 18.63
CA ALA A 298 16.60 -2.85 17.36
C ALA A 298 18.02 -2.46 16.90
N GLY A 299 18.68 -1.55 17.60
CA GLY A 299 19.98 -1.03 17.21
C GLY A 299 19.92 -0.19 15.93
N VAL A 300 18.81 0.47 15.66
CA VAL A 300 18.64 1.37 14.51
C VAL A 300 18.94 2.79 14.95
N ASN A 301 20.09 3.30 14.49
CA ASN A 301 20.47 4.69 14.68
C ASN A 301 19.92 5.57 13.54
N PRO A 302 19.81 6.88 13.72
CA PRO A 302 19.37 7.78 12.64
C PRO A 302 20.13 7.62 11.34
N GLY A 303 21.43 7.37 11.39
CA GLY A 303 22.32 7.18 10.25
C GLY A 303 22.13 5.85 9.49
N ASP A 304 21.43 4.89 10.07
CA ASP A 304 21.15 3.59 9.43
C ASP A 304 19.98 3.68 8.44
N LEU A 305 19.17 4.75 8.53
CA LEU A 305 17.94 4.91 7.77
C LEU A 305 18.19 5.64 6.44
N SER A 306 17.99 4.94 5.34
CA SER A 306 18.04 5.50 3.99
C SER A 306 16.70 6.11 3.57
N TYR A 307 15.60 5.60 4.12
CA TYR A 307 14.25 6.11 4.01
C TYR A 307 13.76 6.59 5.38
N PRO A 308 12.76 7.47 5.43
CA PRO A 308 12.19 7.96 6.67
C PRO A 308 11.72 6.89 7.65
N VAL A 309 11.49 7.33 8.90
CA VAL A 309 10.50 6.70 9.77
C VAL A 309 9.16 7.31 9.41
N TYR A 310 8.26 6.47 8.89
CA TYR A 310 6.95 6.89 8.44
C TYR A 310 5.90 6.69 9.52
N TYR A 311 5.07 7.70 9.71
CA TYR A 311 3.86 7.63 10.48
C TYR A 311 2.70 7.28 9.54
N ASP A 312 2.22 6.05 9.63
CA ASP A 312 1.16 5.52 8.79
C ASP A 312 -0.20 5.85 9.41
N LEU A 313 -0.91 6.77 8.78
CA LEU A 313 -2.18 7.33 9.25
C LEU A 313 -3.30 6.88 8.30
N GLU A 314 -4.16 6.02 8.82
CA GLU A 314 -5.28 5.45 8.08
C GLU A 314 -6.55 5.42 8.93
N LYS A 315 -7.69 5.16 8.29
CA LYS A 315 -8.93 4.89 9.00
C LYS A 315 -8.84 3.53 9.69
N TRP A 316 -8.60 3.55 10.98
CA TRP A 316 -8.46 2.33 11.77
C TRP A 316 -9.78 1.90 12.42
N THR A 317 -9.85 0.63 12.84
CA THR A 317 -10.95 0.05 13.62
C THR A 317 -10.41 -0.59 14.88
N TRP A 318 -11.04 -0.26 16.01
CA TRP A 318 -10.65 -0.80 17.31
C TRP A 318 -11.83 -0.75 18.27
N THR A 319 -12.19 -1.89 18.86
CA THR A 319 -13.34 -2.02 19.76
C THR A 319 -13.36 -0.96 20.86
N GLY A 320 -14.47 -0.24 20.96
CA GLY A 320 -14.66 0.82 21.97
C GLY A 320 -13.96 2.14 21.65
N HIS A 321 -13.35 2.28 20.50
CA HIS A 321 -12.64 3.49 20.04
C HIS A 321 -13.05 3.86 18.62
N THR A 322 -12.93 5.15 18.30
CA THR A 322 -13.18 5.68 16.96
C THR A 322 -12.02 6.56 16.52
N PRO A 323 -11.59 6.49 15.24
CA PRO A 323 -10.56 7.38 14.74
C PRO A 323 -11.05 8.82 14.70
N PRO A 324 -10.16 9.81 14.87
CA PRO A 324 -10.50 11.20 14.66
C PRO A 324 -10.97 11.46 13.23
N THR A 325 -11.87 12.42 13.06
CA THR A 325 -12.35 12.89 11.75
C THR A 325 -11.94 14.33 11.46
N ASN A 326 -11.33 15.00 12.42
CA ASN A 326 -10.96 16.41 12.32
C ASN A 326 -9.47 16.56 12.00
N PRO A 327 -9.08 17.27 10.92
CA PRO A 327 -7.70 17.53 10.59
C PRO A 327 -6.87 18.20 11.69
N SER A 328 -7.48 19.07 12.52
CA SER A 328 -6.76 19.71 13.63
C SER A 328 -6.38 18.72 14.73
N THR A 329 -7.17 17.70 14.97
CA THR A 329 -6.81 16.62 15.90
C THR A 329 -5.62 15.82 15.37
N TYR A 330 -5.63 15.46 14.09
CA TYR A 330 -4.50 14.80 13.45
C TYR A 330 -3.23 15.68 13.40
N ASP A 331 -3.36 17.00 13.26
CA ASP A 331 -2.23 17.90 13.42
C ASP A 331 -1.56 17.75 14.78
N SER A 332 -2.36 17.71 15.83
CA SER A 332 -1.87 17.55 17.21
C SER A 332 -1.19 16.19 17.41
N ILE A 333 -1.77 15.12 16.84
CA ILE A 333 -1.22 13.77 16.87
C ILE A 333 0.14 13.72 16.17
N VAL A 334 0.21 14.21 14.94
CA VAL A 334 1.42 14.21 14.12
C VAL A 334 2.51 15.06 14.78
N ASN A 335 2.19 16.23 15.26
CA ASN A 335 3.16 17.11 15.93
C ASN A 335 3.71 16.48 17.21
N ALA A 336 2.88 15.79 17.99
CA ALA A 336 3.31 15.09 19.22
C ALA A 336 4.26 13.93 18.88
N TRP A 337 3.92 13.11 17.88
CA TRP A 337 4.76 11.99 17.42
C TRP A 337 6.11 12.51 16.88
N TYR A 338 6.10 13.51 15.99
CA TYR A 338 7.31 14.14 15.47
C TYR A 338 8.19 14.70 16.58
N GLY A 339 7.58 15.35 17.58
CA GLY A 339 8.30 15.89 18.73
C GLY A 339 9.10 14.85 19.48
N LYS A 340 8.53 13.67 19.69
CA LYS A 340 9.20 12.55 20.39
C LYS A 340 10.39 12.02 19.59
N LEU A 341 10.23 11.79 18.29
CA LEU A 341 11.32 11.28 17.46
C LEU A 341 12.43 12.31 17.27
N LYS A 342 12.09 13.56 17.00
CA LYS A 342 13.08 14.65 16.86
C LYS A 342 13.89 14.85 18.12
N SER A 343 13.26 14.82 19.29
CA SER A 343 13.95 14.92 20.58
C SER A 343 14.93 13.79 20.84
N ALA A 344 14.71 12.64 20.19
CA ALA A 344 15.60 11.49 20.25
C ALA A 344 16.66 11.45 19.14
N GLY A 345 16.70 12.46 18.27
CA GLY A 345 17.65 12.60 17.16
C GLY A 345 17.20 12.02 15.83
N TYR A 346 15.99 11.48 15.72
CA TYR A 346 15.43 10.97 14.47
C TYR A 346 14.73 12.11 13.72
N ASN A 347 15.37 12.66 12.70
CA ASN A 347 14.90 13.82 11.95
C ASN A 347 14.38 13.48 10.56
N ASN A 348 14.74 12.31 10.02
CA ASN A 348 14.20 11.84 8.74
C ASN A 348 12.85 11.15 8.97
N LEU A 349 11.80 11.96 8.95
CA LEU A 349 10.44 11.58 9.29
C LEU A 349 9.49 11.94 8.16
N SER A 350 8.45 11.16 7.98
CA SER A 350 7.39 11.44 7.01
C SER A 350 6.06 10.87 7.46
N VAL A 351 4.99 11.32 6.85
CA VAL A 351 3.65 10.73 6.93
C VAL A 351 3.44 9.84 5.70
N TYR A 352 2.79 8.70 5.92
CA TYR A 352 2.17 7.89 4.89
C TYR A 352 0.67 7.86 5.09
N SER A 353 -0.07 7.91 3.99
CA SER A 353 -1.50 7.64 3.94
C SER A 353 -1.94 7.31 2.51
N TYR A 354 -3.22 7.15 2.29
CA TYR A 354 -3.82 7.06 0.96
C TYR A 354 -4.49 8.38 0.58
N THR A 355 -4.66 8.61 -0.73
CA THR A 355 -5.09 9.90 -1.29
C THR A 355 -6.40 10.40 -0.67
N SER A 356 -7.43 9.55 -0.59
CA SER A 356 -8.74 9.98 -0.06
C SER A 356 -8.69 10.42 1.40
N TYR A 357 -7.86 9.81 2.23
CA TYR A 357 -7.70 10.20 3.64
C TYR A 357 -6.93 11.51 3.79
N LEU A 358 -5.96 11.76 2.91
CA LEU A 358 -5.24 13.03 2.84
C LEU A 358 -6.12 14.19 2.37
N ASP A 359 -7.12 13.90 1.56
CA ASP A 359 -8.08 14.89 1.08
C ASP A 359 -9.25 15.15 2.06
N SER A 360 -9.38 14.33 3.10
CA SER A 360 -10.44 14.41 4.10
C SER A 360 -9.92 14.62 5.52
N GLU A 361 -9.77 13.58 6.32
CA GLU A 361 -9.39 13.65 7.74
C GLU A 361 -7.98 14.19 7.97
N LEU A 362 -7.09 14.03 7.00
CA LEU A 362 -5.71 14.54 7.04
C LEU A 362 -5.52 15.80 6.19
N ASN A 363 -6.60 16.46 5.79
CA ASN A 363 -6.52 17.64 4.94
C ASN A 363 -6.04 18.87 5.72
N SER A 364 -4.74 18.93 5.91
CA SER A 364 -4.03 19.95 6.65
C SER A 364 -2.71 20.27 5.94
N SER A 365 -2.39 21.56 5.81
CA SER A 365 -1.11 21.98 5.23
C SER A 365 0.10 21.49 6.03
N ASN A 366 -0.03 21.36 7.35
CA ASN A 366 1.01 20.81 8.23
C ASN A 366 1.28 19.33 7.91
N ILE A 367 0.23 18.54 7.74
CA ILE A 367 0.35 17.09 7.40
C ILE A 367 0.84 16.93 5.96
N HIS A 368 0.27 17.69 5.01
CA HIS A 368 0.67 17.62 3.60
C HIS A 368 2.15 17.98 3.42
N ALA A 369 2.68 18.95 4.16
CA ALA A 369 4.10 19.31 4.13
C ALA A 369 5.02 18.19 4.65
N LYS A 370 4.49 17.21 5.37
CA LYS A 370 5.20 16.06 5.94
C LYS A 370 4.96 14.76 5.15
N THR A 371 4.04 14.76 4.18
CA THR A 371 3.62 13.55 3.46
C THR A 371 4.48 13.33 2.23
N ARG A 372 5.25 12.24 2.22
CA ARG A 372 6.16 11.87 1.14
C ARG A 372 5.96 10.44 0.65
N TRP A 373 4.93 9.75 1.13
CA TRP A 373 4.59 8.40 0.70
C TRP A 373 3.08 8.25 0.71
N VAL A 374 2.50 7.89 -0.44
CA VAL A 374 1.05 7.85 -0.63
C VAL A 374 0.66 6.60 -1.39
N ALA A 375 -0.40 5.94 -0.94
CA ALA A 375 -1.02 4.83 -1.63
C ALA A 375 -2.14 5.30 -2.55
N GLN A 376 -2.14 4.75 -3.74
CA GLN A 376 -3.26 4.78 -4.68
C GLN A 376 -3.09 3.65 -5.68
N TYR A 377 -4.05 2.74 -5.73
CA TYR A 377 -4.00 1.55 -6.59
C TYR A 377 -4.84 1.81 -7.83
N GLY A 378 -4.28 2.51 -8.79
CA GLY A 378 -4.98 2.92 -9.99
C GLY A 378 -4.05 3.42 -11.10
N ALA A 379 -4.64 4.06 -12.09
CA ALA A 379 -3.92 4.56 -13.27
C ALA A 379 -3.05 5.79 -12.97
N THR A 380 -3.44 6.61 -11.99
CA THR A 380 -2.83 7.91 -11.70
C THR A 380 -2.64 8.11 -10.20
N MET A 381 -1.76 9.03 -9.83
CA MET A 381 -1.63 9.55 -8.47
C MET A 381 -2.44 10.86 -8.36
N GLY A 382 -3.54 10.80 -7.62
CA GLY A 382 -4.42 11.95 -7.43
C GLY A 382 -3.91 12.97 -6.40
N TYR A 383 -3.06 12.53 -5.46
CA TYR A 383 -2.46 13.41 -4.48
C TYR A 383 -1.30 14.21 -5.10
N THR A 384 -1.39 15.53 -5.09
CA THR A 384 -0.44 16.43 -5.76
C THR A 384 0.35 17.34 -4.82
N ALA A 385 0.03 17.32 -3.51
CA ALA A 385 0.65 18.20 -2.52
C ALA A 385 1.98 17.68 -1.95
N PHE A 386 2.70 16.83 -2.68
CA PHE A 386 4.03 16.39 -2.28
C PHE A 386 5.00 17.57 -2.16
N PRO A 387 5.77 17.69 -1.06
CA PRO A 387 6.66 18.82 -0.87
C PRO A 387 7.90 18.80 -1.76
N THR A 388 8.35 17.62 -2.20
CA THR A 388 9.61 17.44 -2.96
C THR A 388 9.52 16.23 -3.91
N ASN A 389 10.56 16.04 -4.75
CA ASN A 389 10.74 14.80 -5.54
C ASN A 389 11.15 13.59 -4.69
N ASP A 390 11.53 13.78 -3.44
CA ASP A 390 11.71 12.72 -2.45
C ASP A 390 10.34 12.24 -1.97
N ARG A 391 9.70 11.45 -2.81
CA ARG A 391 8.32 10.99 -2.67
C ARG A 391 8.15 9.58 -3.19
N GLY A 392 7.18 8.86 -2.64
CA GLY A 392 6.88 7.50 -2.99
C GLY A 392 5.40 7.29 -3.33
N TRP A 393 5.16 6.45 -4.31
CA TRP A 393 3.85 5.95 -4.68
C TRP A 393 3.79 4.45 -4.38
N GLN A 394 2.98 4.06 -3.39
CA GLN A 394 2.57 2.66 -3.25
C GLN A 394 1.49 2.42 -4.31
N TYR A 395 1.87 1.75 -5.39
CA TYR A 395 1.05 1.71 -6.60
C TYR A 395 0.28 0.38 -6.77
N THR A 396 0.57 -0.61 -5.97
CA THR A 396 -0.17 -1.88 -5.89
C THR A 396 0.08 -2.59 -4.57
N SER A 397 -0.93 -3.30 -4.08
CA SER A 397 -0.85 -4.23 -2.94
C SER A 397 -0.76 -5.70 -3.37
N SER A 398 -0.78 -5.98 -4.66
CA SER A 398 -0.80 -7.34 -5.22
C SER A 398 0.47 -7.68 -6.03
N GLY A 399 1.61 -7.11 -5.63
CA GLY A 399 2.89 -7.40 -6.26
C GLY A 399 3.41 -8.80 -5.92
N SER A 400 4.36 -9.28 -6.73
CA SER A 400 5.07 -10.53 -6.50
C SER A 400 6.56 -10.31 -6.62
N VAL A 401 7.32 -10.77 -5.63
CA VAL A 401 8.77 -10.66 -5.58
C VAL A 401 9.37 -12.00 -5.20
N ASN A 402 10.38 -12.44 -5.94
CA ASN A 402 11.08 -13.68 -5.60
C ASN A 402 11.73 -13.56 -4.20
N GLY A 403 11.47 -14.53 -3.36
CA GLY A 403 11.88 -14.54 -1.94
C GLY A 403 10.74 -14.21 -0.97
N ILE A 404 9.58 -13.82 -1.48
CA ILE A 404 8.37 -13.57 -0.69
C ILE A 404 7.27 -14.52 -1.16
N ASN A 405 6.65 -15.22 -0.22
CA ASN A 405 5.48 -16.04 -0.49
C ASN A 405 4.21 -15.18 -0.36
N GLY A 406 3.36 -15.21 -1.39
CA GLY A 406 2.16 -14.37 -1.43
C GLY A 406 2.42 -12.98 -2.00
N THR A 407 1.53 -12.07 -1.74
CA THR A 407 1.55 -10.70 -2.24
C THR A 407 2.42 -9.77 -1.38
N VAL A 408 2.90 -8.73 -2.01
CA VAL A 408 3.67 -7.67 -1.35
C VAL A 408 3.38 -6.33 -2.01
N ASP A 409 3.38 -5.28 -1.20
CA ASP A 409 3.20 -3.92 -1.66
C ASP A 409 4.42 -3.45 -2.45
N LEU A 410 4.18 -2.85 -3.62
CA LEU A 410 5.22 -2.30 -4.48
C LEU A 410 5.13 -0.78 -4.54
N ASN A 411 6.31 -0.17 -4.51
CA ASN A 411 6.48 1.27 -4.44
C ASN A 411 7.51 1.78 -5.43
N ALA A 412 7.29 2.99 -5.92
CA ALA A 412 8.26 3.79 -6.66
C ALA A 412 8.63 5.04 -5.86
N PHE A 413 9.91 5.18 -5.53
CA PHE A 413 10.47 6.29 -4.77
C PHE A 413 11.54 7.03 -5.56
#